data_0cce3053a458c58b555167ed2e2b7614
#
_entry.id   0cce3053a458c58b555167ed2e2b7614
#
_cell.length_a   1.000
_cell.length_b   1.000
_cell.length_c   1.000
_cell.angle_alpha   90.00
_cell.angle_beta   90.00
_cell.angle_gamma   90.00
#
_symmetry.space_group_name_H-M   'P 1'
#
loop_
_entity.id
_entity.type
_entity.pdbx_description
1 polymer ?
#
loop_
_entity_poly.entity_id
_entity_poly.type
_entity_poly.pdbx_seq_one_letter_code
_entity_poly.pdbx_strand_id
1 'polypeptide(L)'
;MSAAPKTRPKYYDLNLAHLPPPGLVSILHRISGAALFFPLLPIALYILHVTLGSQEGYDRWAALFHRPGVKLIVILAAWGYAHHFFAGLRYLLLDLHIGIEKVPARTSAVIVLVLGVVSALFVAWYMWSIQ
;
A
#
# COMPACT_ATOMS: atom_id res chain seq x y z
N MET A 1 3.20 5.50 52.85
CA MET A 1 2.33 6.29 51.96
C MET A 1 2.16 5.52 50.65
N SER A 2 1.03 4.89 50.42
CA SER A 2 0.75 4.15 49.18
C SER A 2 0.39 5.15 48.10
N ALA A 3 1.20 5.20 47.03
CA ALA A 3 0.91 6.07 45.87
C ALA A 3 -0.34 5.56 45.17
N ALA A 4 -1.35 6.41 45.00
CA ALA A 4 -2.55 6.10 44.22
C ALA A 4 -2.18 5.60 42.82
N PRO A 5 -2.84 4.55 42.31
CA PRO A 5 -2.54 4.03 40.98
C PRO A 5 -2.81 5.12 39.93
N LYS A 6 -1.77 5.48 39.13
CA LYS A 6 -1.93 6.40 38.00
C LYS A 6 -2.87 5.79 36.97
N THR A 7 -4.07 6.35 36.81
CA THR A 7 -4.98 5.99 35.72
C THR A 7 -4.35 6.41 34.41
N ARG A 8 -4.08 5.45 33.51
CA ARG A 8 -3.61 5.74 32.15
C ARG A 8 -4.76 6.36 31.35
N PRO A 9 -4.56 7.50 30.68
CA PRO A 9 -5.59 8.06 29.80
C PRO A 9 -5.95 7.03 28.72
N LYS A 10 -7.24 6.71 28.62
CA LYS A 10 -7.77 5.85 27.54
C LYS A 10 -8.38 6.78 26.47
N TYR A 11 -7.67 6.97 25.40
CA TYR A 11 -8.17 7.72 24.26
C TYR A 11 -8.31 6.77 23.07
N TYR A 12 -9.54 6.55 22.64
CA TYR A 12 -9.85 5.73 21.46
C TYR A 12 -10.45 6.63 20.38
N ASP A 13 -9.59 7.25 19.57
CA ASP A 13 -10.02 7.93 18.36
C ASP A 13 -9.75 7.01 17.17
N LEU A 14 -10.82 6.46 16.59
CA LEU A 14 -10.77 5.61 15.41
C LEU A 14 -10.88 6.43 14.11
N ASN A 15 -10.93 7.76 14.20
CA ASN A 15 -10.96 8.62 13.03
C ASN A 15 -9.58 8.70 12.38
N LEU A 16 -9.44 8.05 11.22
CA LEU A 16 -8.18 8.03 10.47
C LEU A 16 -7.72 9.43 10.03
N ALA A 17 -8.64 10.40 9.92
CA ALA A 17 -8.32 11.78 9.58
C ALA A 17 -7.54 12.51 10.69
N HIS A 18 -7.64 12.05 11.94
CA HIS A 18 -6.91 12.60 13.08
C HIS A 18 -5.53 11.98 13.27
N LEU A 19 -5.20 10.93 12.51
CA LEU A 19 -3.89 10.29 12.62
C LEU A 19 -2.79 11.16 12.04
N PRO A 20 -1.66 11.30 12.74
CA PRO A 20 -0.48 11.93 12.16
C PRO A 20 0.04 11.07 10.97
N PRO A 21 0.72 11.68 9.97
CA PRO A 21 1.20 10.97 8.79
C PRO A 21 1.97 9.66 9.08
N PRO A 22 2.85 9.56 10.09
CA PRO A 22 3.50 8.29 10.45
C PRO A 22 2.51 7.19 10.89
N GLY A 23 1.44 7.56 11.60
CA GLY A 23 0.39 6.62 12.00
C GLY A 23 -0.41 6.10 10.81
N LEU A 24 -0.78 6.99 9.88
CA LEU A 24 -1.48 6.64 8.65
C LEU A 24 -0.64 5.69 7.79
N VAL A 25 0.65 6.01 7.57
CA VAL A 25 1.57 5.12 6.83
C VAL A 25 1.67 3.74 7.49
N SER A 26 1.71 3.68 8.83
CA SER A 26 1.78 2.42 9.55
C SER A 26 0.55 1.53 9.32
N ILE A 27 -0.65 2.10 9.36
CA ILE A 27 -1.89 1.36 9.13
C ILE A 27 -1.97 0.91 7.66
N LEU A 28 -1.72 1.82 6.72
CA LEU A 28 -1.77 1.51 5.29
C LEU A 28 -0.71 0.46 4.89
N HIS A 29 0.48 0.47 5.49
CA HIS A 29 1.51 -0.55 5.26
C HIS A 29 1.02 -1.95 5.67
N ARG A 30 0.35 -2.07 6.83
CA ARG A 30 -0.20 -3.36 7.28
C ARG A 30 -1.36 -3.82 6.39
N ILE A 31 -2.28 -2.92 6.03
CA ILE A 31 -3.41 -3.23 5.16
C ILE A 31 -2.91 -3.65 3.78
N SER A 32 -1.98 -2.88 3.18
CA SER A 32 -1.42 -3.21 1.87
C SER A 32 -0.65 -4.54 1.91
N GLY A 33 0.14 -4.80 2.95
CA GLY A 33 0.84 -6.08 3.11
C GLY A 33 -0.12 -7.28 3.17
N ALA A 34 -1.18 -7.17 3.96
CA ALA A 34 -2.21 -8.20 4.04
C ALA A 34 -2.93 -8.39 2.69
N ALA A 35 -3.29 -7.30 2.00
CA ALA A 35 -3.95 -7.34 0.70
C ALA A 35 -3.04 -7.91 -0.40
N LEU A 36 -1.76 -7.59 -0.37
CA LEU A 36 -0.77 -8.15 -1.32
C LEU A 36 -0.58 -9.65 -1.12
N PHE A 37 -0.51 -10.10 0.12
CA PHE A 37 -0.22 -11.50 0.41
C PHE A 37 -1.45 -12.41 0.26
N PHE A 38 -2.59 -12.05 0.90
CA PHE A 38 -3.74 -12.95 0.94
C PHE A 38 -4.56 -13.00 -0.36
N PRO A 39 -5.09 -11.89 -0.92
CA PRO A 39 -5.84 -11.97 -2.16
C PRO A 39 -4.97 -11.81 -3.40
N LEU A 40 -4.02 -10.87 -3.42
CA LEU A 40 -3.37 -10.48 -4.67
C LEU A 40 -2.36 -11.53 -5.15
N LEU A 41 -1.54 -12.09 -4.25
CA LEU A 41 -0.56 -13.11 -4.62
C LEU A 41 -1.20 -14.38 -5.19
N PRO A 42 -2.22 -15.02 -4.56
CA PRO A 42 -2.90 -16.17 -5.15
C PRO A 42 -3.56 -15.85 -6.49
N ILE A 43 -4.20 -14.68 -6.62
CA ILE A 43 -4.81 -14.24 -7.89
C ILE A 43 -3.74 -14.07 -8.97
N ALA A 44 -2.63 -13.41 -8.66
CA ALA A 44 -1.53 -13.22 -9.61
C ALA A 44 -0.92 -14.55 -10.07
N LEU A 45 -0.73 -15.50 -9.16
CA LEU A 45 -0.24 -16.85 -9.49
C LEU A 45 -1.24 -17.62 -10.36
N TYR A 46 -2.54 -17.48 -10.07
CA TYR A 46 -3.58 -18.09 -10.91
C TYR A 46 -3.60 -17.49 -12.32
N ILE A 47 -3.55 -16.16 -12.44
CA ILE A 47 -3.47 -15.48 -13.74
C ILE A 47 -2.22 -15.95 -14.50
N LEU A 48 -1.07 -15.97 -13.84
CA LEU A 48 0.18 -16.44 -14.44
C LEU A 48 0.07 -17.88 -14.93
N HIS A 49 -0.48 -18.78 -14.12
CA HIS A 49 -0.68 -20.18 -14.49
C HIS A 49 -1.56 -20.32 -15.74
N VAL A 50 -2.68 -19.62 -15.80
CA VAL A 50 -3.62 -19.70 -16.92
C VAL A 50 -3.05 -19.06 -18.18
N THR A 51 -2.36 -17.92 -18.06
CA THR A 51 -1.79 -17.19 -19.21
C THR A 51 -0.59 -17.91 -19.82
N LEU A 52 0.19 -18.64 -19.03
CA LEU A 52 1.30 -19.45 -19.53
C LEU A 52 0.84 -20.83 -20.00
N GLY A 53 -0.32 -21.30 -19.56
CA GLY A 53 -0.82 -22.63 -19.85
C GLY A 53 -1.43 -22.78 -21.26
N SER A 54 -2.00 -21.72 -21.83
CA SER A 54 -2.65 -21.76 -23.14
C SER A 54 -2.79 -20.38 -23.79
N GLN A 55 -2.80 -20.35 -25.12
CA GLN A 55 -3.08 -19.12 -25.88
C GLN A 55 -4.47 -18.56 -25.57
N GLU A 56 -5.49 -19.42 -25.46
CA GLU A 56 -6.84 -19.02 -25.10
C GLU A 56 -6.89 -18.36 -23.72
N GLY A 57 -6.13 -18.91 -22.73
CA GLY A 57 -6.02 -18.32 -21.40
C GLY A 57 -5.40 -16.94 -21.44
N TYR A 58 -4.33 -16.77 -22.22
CA TYR A 58 -3.70 -15.45 -22.44
C TYR A 58 -4.66 -14.45 -23.05
N ASP A 59 -5.33 -14.79 -24.15
CA ASP A 59 -6.23 -13.90 -24.89
C ASP A 59 -7.44 -13.46 -24.01
N ARG A 60 -7.96 -14.38 -23.19
CA ARG A 60 -9.04 -14.10 -22.24
C ARG A 60 -8.60 -13.07 -21.20
N TRP A 61 -7.44 -13.25 -20.59
CA TRP A 61 -6.94 -12.30 -19.59
C TRP A 61 -6.52 -10.98 -20.21
N ALA A 62 -5.91 -10.98 -21.39
CA ALA A 62 -5.61 -9.76 -22.14
C ALA A 62 -6.87 -8.95 -22.39
N ALA A 63 -7.96 -9.58 -22.85
CA ALA A 63 -9.25 -8.91 -23.06
C ALA A 63 -9.85 -8.35 -21.75
N LEU A 64 -9.66 -9.05 -20.61
CA LEU A 64 -10.11 -8.56 -19.31
C LEU A 64 -9.37 -7.31 -18.86
N PHE A 65 -8.06 -7.23 -19.10
CA PHE A 65 -7.25 -6.06 -18.73
C PHE A 65 -7.62 -4.79 -19.51
N HIS A 66 -8.31 -4.89 -20.64
CA HIS A 66 -8.85 -3.72 -21.34
C HIS A 66 -10.13 -3.17 -20.69
N ARG A 67 -10.78 -3.92 -19.80
CA ARG A 67 -12.02 -3.45 -19.14
C ARG A 67 -11.72 -2.37 -18.10
N PRO A 68 -12.45 -1.23 -18.09
CA PRO A 68 -12.18 -0.10 -17.19
C PRO A 68 -12.18 -0.51 -15.71
N GLY A 69 -13.11 -1.39 -15.30
CA GLY A 69 -13.16 -1.88 -13.91
C GLY A 69 -11.91 -2.66 -13.50
N VAL A 70 -11.35 -3.49 -14.41
CA VAL A 70 -10.12 -4.23 -14.15
C VAL A 70 -8.92 -3.28 -14.10
N LYS A 71 -8.87 -2.28 -14.98
CA LYS A 71 -7.83 -1.22 -14.93
C LYS A 71 -7.82 -0.52 -13.58
N LEU A 72 -8.99 -0.18 -13.02
CA LEU A 72 -9.09 0.44 -11.69
C LEU A 72 -8.56 -0.48 -10.58
N ILE A 73 -8.87 -1.78 -10.63
CA ILE A 73 -8.35 -2.76 -9.66
C ILE A 73 -6.81 -2.85 -9.75
N VAL A 74 -6.26 -2.89 -10.96
CA VAL A 74 -4.81 -2.92 -11.19
C VAL A 74 -4.13 -1.66 -10.66
N ILE A 75 -4.71 -0.48 -10.88
CA ILE A 75 -4.19 0.79 -10.36
C ILE A 75 -4.19 0.79 -8.82
N LEU A 76 -5.28 0.30 -8.20
CA LEU A 76 -5.35 0.18 -6.74
C LEU A 76 -4.32 -0.82 -6.19
N ALA A 77 -4.14 -1.95 -6.86
CA ALA A 77 -3.11 -2.94 -6.51
C ALA A 77 -1.70 -2.36 -6.66
N ALA A 78 -1.44 -1.62 -7.74
CA ALA A 78 -0.17 -0.94 -7.97
C ALA A 78 0.11 0.14 -6.91
N TRP A 79 -0.91 0.92 -6.52
CA TRP A 79 -0.81 1.83 -5.39
C TRP A 79 -0.44 1.10 -4.09
N GLY A 80 -1.16 0.02 -3.78
CA GLY A 80 -0.91 -0.78 -2.58
C GLY A 80 0.51 -1.35 -2.56
N TYR A 81 0.99 -1.86 -3.69
CA TYR A 81 2.35 -2.36 -3.85
C TYR A 81 3.40 -1.26 -3.65
N ALA A 82 3.27 -0.13 -4.35
CA ALA A 82 4.20 0.99 -4.25
C ALA A 82 4.23 1.56 -2.83
N HIS A 83 3.05 1.79 -2.23
CA HIS A 83 2.96 2.26 -0.85
C HIS A 83 3.64 1.29 0.13
N HIS A 84 3.36 -0.02 0.01
CA HIS A 84 3.95 -1.05 0.86
C HIS A 84 5.48 -1.07 0.72
N PHE A 85 5.98 -1.00 -0.49
CA PHE A 85 7.42 -0.98 -0.78
C PHE A 85 8.11 0.24 -0.16
N PHE A 86 7.62 1.46 -0.43
CA PHE A 86 8.23 2.68 0.09
C PHE A 86 8.09 2.80 1.62
N ALA A 87 6.96 2.35 2.18
CA ALA A 87 6.80 2.29 3.62
C ALA A 87 7.76 1.28 4.25
N GLY A 88 7.97 0.12 3.61
CA GLY A 88 8.93 -0.89 4.04
C GLY A 88 10.36 -0.34 4.07
N LEU A 89 10.81 0.33 3.00
CA LEU A 89 12.12 1.01 2.97
C LEU A 89 12.25 2.03 4.10
N ARG A 90 11.19 2.83 4.33
CA ARG A 90 11.18 3.78 5.43
C ARG A 90 11.35 3.08 6.79
N TYR A 91 10.68 1.96 7.03
CA TYR A 91 10.80 1.22 8.29
C TYR A 91 12.21 0.66 8.47
N LEU A 92 12.85 0.15 7.42
CA LEU A 92 14.26 -0.28 7.48
C LEU A 92 15.19 0.87 7.88
N LEU A 93 14.97 2.08 7.37
CA LEU A 93 15.74 3.27 7.77
C LEU A 93 15.51 3.63 9.24
N LEU A 94 14.25 3.56 9.72
CA LEU A 94 13.94 3.81 11.13
C LEU A 94 14.56 2.75 12.06
N ASP A 95 14.65 1.50 11.64
CA ASP A 95 15.33 0.43 12.40
C ASP A 95 16.84 0.69 12.53
N LEU A 96 17.44 1.36 11.53
CA LEU A 96 18.81 1.87 11.58
C LEU A 96 18.94 3.18 12.36
N HIS A 97 17.89 3.63 13.04
CA HIS A 97 17.82 4.89 13.78
C HIS A 97 17.98 6.16 12.91
N ILE A 98 17.73 6.04 11.59
CA ILE A 98 17.80 7.16 10.65
C ILE A 98 16.40 7.80 10.54
N GLY A 99 16.31 9.09 10.87
CA GLY A 99 15.07 9.86 10.73
C GLY A 99 14.01 9.58 11.80
N ILE A 100 14.40 9.12 12.99
CA ILE A 100 13.50 8.80 14.12
C ILE A 100 12.91 10.03 14.81
N GLU A 101 13.55 11.20 14.66
CA GLU A 101 13.07 12.43 15.27
C GLU A 101 11.74 12.89 14.67
N LYS A 102 10.96 13.66 15.44
CA LYS A 102 9.59 14.06 15.12
C LYS A 102 9.44 14.68 13.71
N VAL A 103 10.34 15.60 13.34
CA VAL A 103 10.24 16.29 12.03
C VAL A 103 10.65 15.37 10.88
N PRO A 104 11.83 14.72 10.86
CA PRO A 104 12.20 13.78 9.82
C PRO A 104 11.21 12.61 9.68
N ALA A 105 10.70 12.06 10.78
CA ALA A 105 9.73 10.98 10.76
C ALA A 105 8.39 11.38 10.10
N ARG A 106 7.96 12.63 10.30
CA ARG A 106 6.76 13.18 9.65
C ARG A 106 7.00 13.41 8.16
N THR A 107 8.14 14.02 7.81
CA THR A 107 8.51 14.30 6.42
C THR A 107 8.63 13.03 5.60
N SER A 108 9.36 12.02 6.10
CA SER A 108 9.51 10.73 5.42
C SER A 108 8.17 10.01 5.22
N ALA A 109 7.24 10.12 6.18
CA ALA A 109 5.91 9.57 6.04
C ALA A 109 5.11 10.26 4.92
N VAL A 110 5.16 11.59 4.82
CA VAL A 110 4.52 12.34 3.73
C VAL A 110 5.12 11.95 2.38
N ILE A 111 6.45 11.81 2.29
CA ILE A 111 7.11 11.37 1.06
C ILE A 111 6.58 10.00 0.62
N VAL A 112 6.45 9.04 1.53
CA VAL A 112 5.89 7.71 1.22
C VAL A 112 4.47 7.81 0.66
N LEU A 113 3.60 8.62 1.27
CA LEU A 113 2.23 8.82 0.78
C LEU A 113 2.21 9.40 -0.64
N VAL A 114 3.04 10.43 -0.88
CA VAL A 114 3.16 11.08 -2.21
C VAL A 114 3.68 10.09 -3.25
N LEU A 115 4.74 9.34 -2.94
CA LEU A 115 5.31 8.36 -3.86
C LEU A 115 4.31 7.26 -4.22
N GLY A 116 3.50 6.80 -3.27
CA GLY A 116 2.43 5.86 -3.53
C GLY A 116 1.41 6.40 -4.54
N VAL A 117 0.95 7.65 -4.34
CA VAL A 117 -0.01 8.31 -5.25
C VAL A 117 0.61 8.55 -6.62
N VAL A 118 1.82 9.06 -6.70
CA VAL A 118 2.53 9.30 -7.98
C VAL A 118 2.69 8.01 -8.76
N SER A 119 3.06 6.91 -8.11
CA SER A 119 3.16 5.59 -8.74
C SER A 119 1.82 5.12 -9.31
N ALA A 120 0.72 5.31 -8.57
CA ALA A 120 -0.62 4.96 -9.04
C ALA A 120 -1.05 5.80 -10.26
N LEU A 121 -0.77 7.11 -10.24
CA LEU A 121 -1.05 8.01 -11.35
C LEU A 121 -0.23 7.65 -12.61
N PHE A 122 1.03 7.25 -12.42
CA PHE A 122 1.87 6.79 -13.53
C PHE A 122 1.30 5.50 -14.16
N VAL A 123 0.91 4.52 -13.33
CA VAL A 123 0.27 3.28 -13.82
C VAL A 123 -1.06 3.59 -14.51
N ALA A 124 -1.86 4.49 -13.95
CA ALA A 124 -3.11 4.93 -14.56
C ALA A 124 -2.87 5.55 -15.94
N TRP A 125 -1.96 6.50 -16.03
CA TRP A 125 -1.59 7.12 -17.30
C TRP A 125 -1.12 6.08 -18.33
N TYR A 126 -0.22 5.18 -17.93
CA TYR A 126 0.28 4.11 -18.79
C TYR A 126 -0.84 3.21 -19.30
N MET A 127 -1.74 2.74 -18.42
CA MET A 127 -2.84 1.84 -18.80
C MET A 127 -3.90 2.48 -19.72
N TRP A 128 -4.01 3.80 -19.74
CA TRP A 128 -4.90 4.51 -20.65
C TRP A 128 -4.19 4.98 -21.94
N SER A 129 -2.86 5.08 -21.94
CA SER A 129 -2.10 5.42 -23.14
C SER A 129 -1.89 4.24 -24.10
N ILE A 130 -1.98 3.00 -23.60
CA ILE A 130 -1.87 1.78 -24.40
C ILE A 130 -3.30 1.27 -24.69
N GLN A 131 -3.94 1.82 -25.70
CA GLN A 131 -5.21 1.34 -26.23
C GLN A 131 -5.06 0.85 -27.66
#